data_3271f4d3633bf893869a0dcc3386ae98
#
_entry.id   3271f4d3633bf893869a0dcc3386ae98
#
_cell.length_a   1.000
_cell.length_b   1.000
_cell.length_c   1.000
_cell.angle_alpha   90.00
_cell.angle_beta   90.00
_cell.angle_gamma   90.00
#
_symmetry.space_group_name_H-M   'P 1'
#
loop_
_entity.id
_entity.type
_entity.pdbx_description
1 polymer ?
#
loop_
_entity_poly.entity_id
_entity_poly.type
_entity_poly.pdbx_seq_one_letter_code
_entity_poly.pdbx_strand_id
1 'polypeptide(L)'
;EKIQKRKKPEQYLASDGKTIIYVGRNNLQNEELTFKMARKEELWFHAKDIPGSHVVISGNLDPSDEVKTDAAELAAYFSKGRLSNLVQVDMIEVKKLNKPTGGKPGFVTYTGQKTLRVTPDPEKIASMKKS
;
A
#
# COMPACT_ATOMS: atom_id res chain seq x y z
N GLU A 1 26.99 7.70 -12.35
CA GLU A 1 26.33 7.42 -11.99
C GLU A 1 25.54 7.35 -12.24
N LYS A 2 25.91 6.94 -12.46
CA LYS A 2 24.77 6.93 -12.73
C LYS A 2 23.90 7.30 -11.72
N ILE A 3 23.31 8.20 -11.86
CA ILE A 3 22.44 8.61 -10.86
C ILE A 3 21.32 7.68 -10.77
N GLN A 4 21.12 7.18 -9.60
CA GLN A 4 20.02 6.34 -9.33
C GLN A 4 18.79 7.18 -9.32
N LYS A 5 18.07 7.17 -10.37
CA LYS A 5 16.83 7.89 -10.37
C LYS A 5 15.86 7.21 -9.43
N ARG A 6 15.25 8.00 -8.58
CA ARG A 6 14.21 7.50 -7.72
C ARG A 6 13.01 7.18 -8.58
N LYS A 7 12.67 5.93 -8.67
CA LYS A 7 11.49 5.53 -9.42
C LYS A 7 10.25 5.90 -8.64
N LYS A 8 9.19 6.19 -9.35
CA LYS A 8 7.91 6.48 -8.71
C LYS A 8 7.28 5.20 -8.20
N PRO A 9 6.38 5.29 -7.23
CA PRO A 9 5.63 4.13 -6.79
C PRO A 9 4.95 3.44 -7.96
N GLU A 10 4.82 2.12 -7.86
CA GLU A 10 4.22 1.31 -8.93
C GLU A 10 2.71 1.48 -8.95
N GLN A 11 2.13 1.33 -10.13
CA GLN A 11 0.69 1.47 -10.31
C GLN A 11 0.07 0.12 -10.62
N TYR A 12 -1.07 -0.13 -10.01
CA TYR A 12 -1.86 -1.33 -10.26
C TYR A 12 -3.30 -0.93 -10.53
N LEU A 13 -3.98 -1.69 -11.39
CA LEU A 13 -5.38 -1.45 -11.71
C LEU A 13 -6.23 -2.40 -10.88
N ALA A 14 -7.18 -1.85 -10.12
CA ALA A 14 -8.04 -2.65 -9.27
C ALA A 14 -9.02 -3.48 -10.10
N SER A 15 -9.70 -4.40 -9.43
CA SER A 15 -10.66 -5.31 -10.07
C SER A 15 -11.83 -4.58 -10.72
N ASP A 16 -12.14 -3.36 -10.29
CA ASP A 16 -13.21 -2.58 -10.91
C ASP A 16 -12.83 -2.03 -12.27
N GLY A 17 -11.60 -2.25 -12.72
CA GLY A 17 -11.16 -1.82 -14.04
C GLY A 17 -10.90 -0.34 -14.18
N LYS A 18 -10.93 0.43 -13.09
CA LYS A 18 -10.73 1.87 -13.18
C LYS A 18 -9.97 2.49 -12.01
N THR A 19 -10.05 1.93 -10.82
CA THR A 19 -9.36 2.49 -9.66
C THR A 19 -7.89 2.15 -9.68
N ILE A 20 -7.03 3.13 -9.48
CA ILE A 20 -5.58 2.94 -9.43
C ILE A 20 -5.14 2.74 -8.00
N ILE A 21 -4.27 1.76 -7.79
CA ILE A 21 -3.68 1.50 -6.48
C ILE A 21 -2.18 1.67 -6.63
N TYR A 22 -1.57 2.48 -5.77
CA TYR A 22 -0.13 2.71 -5.79
C TYR A 22 0.56 1.86 -4.74
N VAL A 23 1.75 1.37 -5.08
CA VAL A 23 2.56 0.54 -4.18
C VAL A 23 3.97 1.13 -4.12
N GLY A 24 4.43 1.46 -2.91
CA GLY A 24 5.80 1.90 -2.70
C GLY A 24 6.70 0.70 -2.49
N ARG A 25 7.83 0.64 -3.19
CA ARG A 25 8.69 -0.53 -3.16
C ARG A 25 9.96 -0.35 -2.34
N ASN A 26 10.16 0.83 -1.76
CA ASN A 26 11.28 1.09 -0.86
C ASN A 26 10.91 2.25 0.04
N ASN A 27 11.77 2.56 0.99
CA ASN A 27 11.46 3.59 1.99
C ASN A 27 11.19 4.95 1.37
N LEU A 28 11.93 5.32 0.33
CA LEU A 28 11.74 6.63 -0.30
C LEU A 28 10.44 6.69 -1.08
N GLN A 29 10.09 5.61 -1.79
CA GLN A 29 8.81 5.55 -2.49
C GLN A 29 7.64 5.54 -1.50
N ASN A 30 7.79 4.83 -0.38
CA ASN A 30 6.74 4.83 0.66
C ASN A 30 6.52 6.23 1.21
N GLU A 31 7.61 6.96 1.46
CA GLU A 31 7.51 8.33 1.96
C GLU A 31 6.82 9.23 0.94
N GLU A 32 7.24 9.14 -0.31
CA GLU A 32 6.65 9.92 -1.38
C GLU A 32 5.17 9.64 -1.53
N LEU A 33 4.82 8.35 -1.58
CA LEU A 33 3.43 7.94 -1.79
C LEU A 33 2.54 8.45 -0.67
N THR A 34 2.94 8.21 0.56
CA THR A 34 2.07 8.43 1.71
C THR A 34 1.98 9.91 2.11
N PHE A 35 3.09 10.64 2.00
CA PHE A 35 3.13 12.00 2.52
C PHE A 35 3.16 13.07 1.45
N LYS A 36 3.32 12.72 0.17
CA LYS A 36 3.34 13.71 -0.90
C LYS A 36 2.29 13.47 -1.98
N MET A 37 1.96 12.22 -2.27
CA MET A 37 1.00 11.90 -3.34
C MET A 37 -0.41 11.67 -2.81
N ALA A 38 -0.55 10.93 -1.71
CA ALA A 38 -1.85 10.51 -1.22
C ALA A 38 -2.63 11.70 -0.63
N ARG A 39 -3.95 11.67 -0.83
CA ARG A 39 -4.83 12.62 -0.16
C ARG A 39 -5.19 12.10 1.22
N LYS A 40 -5.51 13.01 2.11
CA LYS A 40 -5.74 12.67 3.52
C LYS A 40 -6.89 11.69 3.74
N GLU A 41 -7.89 11.72 2.87
CA GLU A 41 -9.05 10.84 2.99
C GLU A 41 -8.88 9.50 2.30
N GLU A 42 -7.80 9.31 1.56
CA GLU A 42 -7.58 8.04 0.85
C GLU A 42 -7.15 6.95 1.84
N LEU A 43 -7.41 5.70 1.45
CA LEU A 43 -7.10 4.55 2.29
C LEU A 43 -5.68 4.05 2.04
N TRP A 44 -4.99 3.78 3.12
CA TRP A 44 -3.62 3.31 3.17
C TRP A 44 -3.60 1.90 3.77
N PHE A 45 -2.73 1.05 3.24
CA PHE A 45 -2.64 -0.35 3.64
C PHE A 45 -1.20 -0.73 3.90
N HIS A 46 -1.01 -1.62 4.87
CA HIS A 46 0.33 -2.14 5.19
C HIS A 46 0.17 -3.46 5.93
N ALA A 47 1.02 -4.44 5.61
CA ALA A 47 1.01 -5.71 6.34
C ALA A 47 1.28 -5.45 7.82
N LYS A 48 0.49 -6.12 8.68
CA LYS A 48 0.52 -5.85 10.10
C LYS A 48 1.82 -6.35 10.73
N ASP A 49 2.54 -5.45 11.37
CA ASP A 49 3.72 -5.74 12.21
C ASP A 49 4.85 -6.47 11.47
N ILE A 50 4.89 -6.42 10.14
CA ILE A 50 6.01 -6.97 9.38
C ILE A 50 6.42 -5.96 8.31
N PRO A 51 7.69 -6.01 7.86
CA PRO A 51 8.14 -5.08 6.82
C PRO A 51 7.39 -5.31 5.52
N GLY A 52 7.05 -4.20 4.85
CA GLY A 52 6.34 -4.28 3.60
C GLY A 52 6.14 -2.91 2.97
N SER A 53 5.46 -2.91 1.84
CA SER A 53 5.17 -1.70 1.07
C SER A 53 3.99 -0.94 1.64
N HIS A 54 4.05 0.39 1.51
CA HIS A 54 2.85 1.21 1.65
C HIS A 54 2.00 1.05 0.39
N VAL A 55 0.70 0.95 0.56
CA VAL A 55 -0.25 0.79 -0.54
C VAL A 55 -1.36 1.80 -0.34
N VAL A 56 -1.73 2.52 -1.39
CA VAL A 56 -2.77 3.56 -1.31
C VAL A 56 -3.74 3.42 -2.47
N ILE A 57 -5.03 3.42 -2.16
CA ILE A 57 -6.07 3.49 -3.19
C ILE A 57 -6.21 4.95 -3.60
N SER A 58 -5.92 5.24 -4.87
CA SER A 58 -5.83 6.60 -5.36
C SER A 58 -7.09 7.04 -6.07
N GLY A 59 -7.57 8.24 -5.72
CA GLY A 59 -8.65 8.87 -6.48
C GLY A 59 -10.04 8.27 -6.27
N ASN A 60 -10.19 7.39 -5.30
CA ASN A 60 -11.49 6.76 -5.00
C ASN A 60 -11.68 6.79 -3.49
N LEU A 61 -12.54 7.70 -3.02
CA LEU A 61 -12.74 7.90 -1.59
C LEU A 61 -13.81 6.98 -1.01
N ASP A 62 -14.48 6.20 -1.84
CA ASP A 62 -15.48 5.22 -1.39
C ASP A 62 -15.29 3.92 -2.16
N PRO A 63 -14.12 3.26 -1.99
CA PRO A 63 -13.86 2.04 -2.75
C PRO A 63 -14.74 0.90 -2.26
N SER A 64 -15.06 0.01 -3.19
CA SER A 64 -15.82 -1.19 -2.87
C SER A 64 -14.97 -2.13 -2.01
N ASP A 65 -15.64 -3.11 -1.40
CA ASP A 65 -14.92 -4.13 -0.65
C ASP A 65 -13.94 -4.89 -1.54
N GLU A 66 -14.30 -5.10 -2.80
CA GLU A 66 -13.40 -5.78 -3.73
C GLU A 66 -12.12 -4.98 -3.97
N VAL A 67 -12.23 -3.67 -4.15
CA VAL A 67 -11.06 -2.83 -4.34
C VAL A 67 -10.21 -2.79 -3.07
N LYS A 68 -10.85 -2.74 -1.90
CA LYS A 68 -10.12 -2.80 -0.64
C LYS A 68 -9.36 -4.12 -0.50
N THR A 69 -9.99 -5.22 -0.91
CA THR A 69 -9.33 -6.53 -0.89
C THR A 69 -8.14 -6.54 -1.84
N ASP A 70 -8.29 -5.97 -3.04
CA ASP A 70 -7.17 -5.86 -3.98
C ASP A 70 -5.99 -5.14 -3.35
N ALA A 71 -6.24 -4.02 -2.69
CA ALA A 71 -5.17 -3.25 -2.05
C ALA A 71 -4.53 -4.03 -0.92
N ALA A 72 -5.33 -4.74 -0.13
CA ALA A 72 -4.81 -5.55 0.96
C ALA A 72 -3.94 -6.69 0.41
N GLU A 73 -4.35 -7.29 -0.70
CA GLU A 73 -3.57 -8.36 -1.31
C GLU A 73 -2.25 -7.84 -1.85
N LEU A 74 -2.25 -6.63 -2.41
CA LEU A 74 -0.99 -6.00 -2.85
C LEU A 74 -0.07 -5.77 -1.66
N ALA A 75 -0.60 -5.26 -0.55
CA ALA A 75 0.22 -5.04 0.64
C ALA A 75 0.78 -6.35 1.19
N ALA A 76 -0.02 -7.41 1.17
CA ALA A 76 0.43 -8.71 1.63
C ALA A 76 1.51 -9.28 0.73
N TYR A 77 1.32 -9.17 -0.58
CA TYR A 77 2.27 -9.71 -1.53
C TYR A 77 3.62 -9.00 -1.45
N PHE A 78 3.60 -7.67 -1.26
CA PHE A 78 4.84 -6.90 -1.18
C PHE A 78 5.27 -6.72 0.28
N SER A 79 5.26 -7.81 1.03
CA SER A 79 5.68 -7.82 2.42
C SER A 79 6.52 -9.08 2.70
N LYS A 80 7.07 -9.13 3.88
CA LYS A 80 7.80 -10.33 4.33
C LYS A 80 6.88 -11.53 4.48
N GLY A 81 5.57 -11.32 4.51
CA GLY A 81 4.59 -12.42 4.63
C GLY A 81 4.11 -12.99 3.31
N ARG A 82 4.73 -12.64 2.19
CA ARG A 82 4.21 -12.99 0.85
C ARG A 82 4.00 -14.48 0.61
N LEU A 83 4.73 -15.32 1.31
CA LEU A 83 4.61 -16.77 1.13
C LEU A 83 3.68 -17.41 2.15
N SER A 84 3.06 -16.61 3.01
CA SER A 84 2.14 -17.12 4.01
C SER A 84 0.77 -17.39 3.41
N ASN A 85 0.05 -18.36 3.98
CA ASN A 85 -1.31 -18.65 3.53
C ASN A 85 -2.29 -17.55 3.92
N LEU A 86 -1.98 -16.80 4.97
CA LEU A 86 -2.86 -15.74 5.45
C LEU A 86 -2.02 -14.62 6.01
N VAL A 87 -2.26 -13.41 5.54
CA VAL A 87 -1.54 -12.23 5.99
C VAL A 87 -2.56 -11.22 6.51
N GLN A 88 -2.30 -10.70 7.70
CA GLN A 88 -3.10 -9.60 8.23
C GLN A 88 -2.57 -8.29 7.65
N VAL A 89 -3.49 -7.44 7.21
CA VAL A 89 -3.16 -6.15 6.59
C VAL A 89 -3.95 -5.06 7.29
N ASP A 90 -3.26 -4.04 7.75
CA ASP A 90 -3.90 -2.88 8.35
C ASP A 90 -4.40 -1.94 7.28
N MET A 91 -5.59 -1.38 7.50
CA MET A 91 -6.21 -0.39 6.61
C MET A 91 -6.62 0.82 7.44
N ILE A 92 -6.23 2.02 6.99
CA ILE A 92 -6.55 3.23 7.72
C ILE A 92 -6.49 4.42 6.76
N GLU A 93 -7.21 5.49 7.06
CA GLU A 93 -7.10 6.71 6.26
C GLU A 93 -5.74 7.36 6.47
N VAL A 94 -5.20 7.93 5.39
CA VAL A 94 -3.88 8.57 5.42
C VAL A 94 -3.81 9.63 6.52
N LYS A 95 -4.88 10.40 6.73
CA LYS A 95 -4.87 11.48 7.72
C LYS A 95 -4.65 11.00 9.15
N LYS A 96 -4.85 9.72 9.42
CA LYS A 96 -4.65 9.16 10.75
C LYS A 96 -3.25 8.62 10.97
N LEU A 97 -2.39 8.70 9.96
CA LEU A 97 -1.01 8.27 10.10
C LEU A 97 -0.18 9.36 10.77
N ASN A 98 0.72 8.94 11.65
CA ASN A 98 1.64 9.85 12.30
C ASN A 98 3.06 9.56 11.84
N LYS A 99 3.81 10.63 11.54
CA LYS A 99 5.21 10.50 11.18
C LYS A 99 6.03 10.88 12.40
N PRO A 100 6.71 9.91 13.03
CA PRO A 100 7.50 10.23 14.23
C PRO A 100 8.62 11.20 13.91
N THR A 101 8.87 12.11 14.84
CA THR A 101 9.97 13.06 14.71
C THR A 101 11.29 12.28 14.64
N GLY A 102 12.10 12.59 13.62
CA GLY A 102 13.37 11.90 13.45
C GLY A 102 13.27 10.50 12.92
N GLY A 103 12.07 10.07 12.54
CA GLY A 103 11.89 8.73 11.97
C GLY A 103 12.49 8.62 10.58
N LYS A 104 12.81 7.40 10.20
CA LYS A 104 13.32 7.13 8.85
C LYS A 104 12.22 7.34 7.82
N PRO A 105 12.61 7.60 6.55
CA PRO A 105 11.59 7.75 5.50
C PRO A 105 10.67 6.53 5.45
N GLY A 106 9.38 6.80 5.30
CA GLY A 106 8.37 5.76 5.23
C GLY A 106 7.91 5.20 6.56
N PHE A 107 8.53 5.63 7.66
CA PHE A 107 8.16 5.11 8.98
C PHE A 107 6.95 5.86 9.52
N VAL A 108 5.92 5.12 9.94
CA VAL A 108 4.67 5.70 10.44
C VAL A 108 4.19 4.95 11.66
N THR A 109 3.38 5.64 12.48
CA THR A 109 2.64 5.01 13.56
C THR A 109 1.17 5.37 13.40
N TYR A 110 0.29 4.53 13.94
CA TYR A 110 -1.15 4.77 13.82
C TYR A 110 -1.92 3.93 14.83
N THR A 111 -3.14 4.37 15.10
CA THR A 111 -4.11 3.61 15.89
C THR A 111 -5.47 3.77 15.23
N GLY A 112 -6.40 2.88 15.56
CA GLY A 112 -7.74 2.95 14.98
C GLY A 112 -7.88 2.28 13.63
N GLN A 113 -6.90 1.48 13.24
CA GLN A 113 -6.93 0.77 11.97
C GLN A 113 -7.92 -0.38 11.99
N LYS A 114 -8.40 -0.75 10.82
CA LYS A 114 -9.09 -2.01 10.61
C LYS A 114 -8.09 -3.00 10.05
N THR A 115 -8.32 -4.28 10.30
CA THR A 115 -7.42 -5.33 9.82
C THR A 115 -8.19 -6.27 8.89
N LEU A 116 -7.63 -6.48 7.71
CA LEU A 116 -8.14 -7.46 6.76
C LEU A 116 -7.22 -8.67 6.78
N ARG A 117 -7.77 -9.84 6.45
CA ARG A 117 -6.99 -11.06 6.32
C ARG A 117 -7.09 -11.52 4.89
N VAL A 118 -5.94 -11.65 4.23
CA VAL A 118 -5.91 -11.99 2.80
C VAL A 118 -4.82 -13.01 2.53
N THR A 119 -4.96 -13.71 1.41
CA THR A 119 -3.94 -14.63 0.92
C THR A 119 -3.33 -14.03 -0.34
N PRO A 120 -2.03 -13.75 -0.34
CA PRO A 120 -1.40 -13.21 -1.55
C PRO A 120 -1.49 -14.20 -2.69
N ASP A 121 -1.88 -13.70 -3.87
CA ASP A 121 -2.01 -14.50 -5.08
C ASP A 121 -1.12 -13.89 -6.16
N PRO A 122 0.04 -14.49 -6.44
CA PRO A 122 0.98 -13.89 -7.39
C PRO A 122 0.39 -13.68 -8.78
N GLU A 123 -0.48 -14.60 -9.23
CA GLU A 123 -1.08 -14.43 -10.55
C GLU A 123 -2.02 -13.25 -10.61
N LYS A 124 -2.83 -13.07 -9.57
CA LYS A 124 -3.71 -11.92 -9.50
C LYS A 124 -2.92 -10.62 -9.45
N ILE A 125 -1.86 -10.59 -8.64
CA ILE A 125 -1.02 -9.41 -8.53
C ILE A 125 -0.41 -9.05 -9.89
N ALA A 126 0.13 -10.04 -10.60
CA ALA A 126 0.71 -9.82 -11.91
C ALA A 126 -0.33 -9.26 -12.90
N SER A 127 -1.56 -9.75 -12.82
CA SER A 127 -2.61 -9.32 -13.74
C SER A 127 -3.05 -7.87 -13.48
N MET A 128 -2.83 -7.37 -12.28
CA MET A 128 -3.22 -6.00 -11.93
C MET A 128 -2.13 -4.98 -12.26
N LYS A 129 -0.91 -5.43 -12.57
CA LYS A 129 0.21 -4.52 -12.78
C LYS A 129 -0.08 -3.64 -13.99
N LYS A 130 0.07 -2.34 -13.81
CA LYS A 130 -0.15 -1.37 -14.85
C LYS A 130 1.20 -0.94 -15.42
N SER A 131 1.35 -1.05 -16.72
CA SER A 131 2.61 -0.69 -17.40
C SER A 131 2.81 0.80 -17.48
#